data_4edad081caf60dda8beabd1465e8d289
#
_entry.id   4edad081caf60dda8beabd1465e8d289
#
_cell.length_a   1.000
_cell.length_b   1.000
_cell.length_c   1.000
_cell.angle_alpha   90.00
_cell.angle_beta   90.00
_cell.angle_gamma   90.00
#
_symmetry.space_group_name_H-M   'P 1'
#
loop_
_entity.id
_entity.type
_entity.pdbx_description
1 polymer ?
#
loop_
_entity_poly.entity_id
_entity_poly.type
_entity_poly.pdbx_seq_one_letter_code
_entity_poly.pdbx_strand_id
1 'polypeptide(L)'
;YIAAFLVHVVVKYVDELLDYNDVEKYIDVVESVNSFLVENLIPDIISVADLRYILTSLIREHVSIKNIVYIFEKLNDYAADSPKADLIKRIRLALGRQICKKYINSEGVISAFEISEKTLDTFGPDADEEDDYIVRIDSAFAEKLASKILKKSKQYDIKSPKLIVPLEYRHLFFTLLSNYLSDITVLSREEIGCHYPIEIISEI
;
A
#
# COMPACT_ATOMS: atom_id res chain seq x y z
N TYR A 1 -17.74 6.59 14.12
CA TYR A 1 -16.66 7.55 14.48
C TYR A 1 -15.55 6.89 15.31
N ILE A 2 -15.83 6.17 16.41
CA ILE A 2 -14.82 5.55 17.27
C ILE A 2 -13.97 4.52 16.53
N ALA A 3 -14.58 3.64 15.73
CA ALA A 3 -13.86 2.62 14.98
C ALA A 3 -12.89 3.23 13.95
N ALA A 4 -13.30 4.27 13.23
CA ALA A 4 -12.45 4.97 12.27
C ALA A 4 -11.27 5.68 12.96
N PHE A 5 -11.52 6.29 14.11
CA PHE A 5 -10.47 6.89 14.95
C PHE A 5 -9.47 5.85 15.44
N LEU A 6 -9.93 4.70 15.92
CA LEU A 6 -9.05 3.59 16.36
C LEU A 6 -8.19 3.06 15.22
N VAL A 7 -8.76 2.87 14.02
CA VAL A 7 -7.99 2.45 12.83
C VAL A 7 -6.91 3.48 12.50
N HIS A 8 -7.23 4.76 12.52
CA HIS A 8 -6.25 5.82 12.29
C HIS A 8 -5.11 5.80 13.32
N VAL A 9 -5.43 5.63 14.60
CA VAL A 9 -4.42 5.53 15.66
C VAL A 9 -3.54 4.30 15.46
N VAL A 10 -4.12 3.13 15.18
CA VAL A 10 -3.36 1.90 14.94
C VAL A 10 -2.42 2.06 13.75
N VAL A 11 -2.88 2.61 12.64
CA VAL A 11 -2.04 2.84 11.45
C VAL A 11 -0.92 3.83 11.73
N LYS A 12 -1.20 4.90 12.45
CA LYS A 12 -0.21 5.94 12.80
C LYS A 12 0.91 5.41 13.70
N TYR A 13 0.57 4.53 14.64
CA TYR A 13 1.51 3.99 15.63
C TYR A 13 1.85 2.52 15.39
N VAL A 14 1.68 2.03 14.17
CA VAL A 14 1.90 0.61 13.86
C VAL A 14 3.32 0.12 14.19
N ASP A 15 4.33 0.98 14.05
CA ASP A 15 5.71 0.62 14.39
C ASP A 15 5.92 0.40 15.88
N GLU A 16 5.11 1.03 16.73
CA GLU A 16 5.15 0.86 18.17
C GLU A 16 4.24 -0.30 18.61
N LEU A 17 3.14 -0.52 17.88
CA LEU A 17 2.12 -1.52 18.20
C LEU A 17 2.46 -2.92 17.69
N LEU A 18 3.21 -3.04 16.60
CA LEU A 18 3.69 -4.32 16.07
C LEU A 18 5.15 -4.52 16.47
N ASP A 19 5.39 -5.07 17.64
CA ASP A 19 6.73 -5.39 18.13
C ASP A 19 7.25 -6.74 17.63
N TYR A 20 8.47 -7.09 18.00
CA TYR A 20 9.07 -8.37 17.61
C TYR A 20 8.35 -9.58 18.20
N ASN A 21 7.79 -9.47 19.42
CA ASN A 21 7.04 -10.56 20.03
C ASN A 21 5.73 -10.83 19.27
N ASP A 22 5.10 -9.78 18.72
CA ASP A 22 3.92 -9.96 17.88
C ASP A 22 4.25 -10.62 16.55
N VAL A 23 5.39 -10.25 15.96
CA VAL A 23 5.88 -10.90 14.72
C VAL A 23 6.20 -12.38 14.99
N GLU A 24 6.83 -12.72 16.12
CA GLU A 24 7.07 -14.12 16.52
C GLU A 24 5.77 -14.91 16.65
N LYS A 25 4.71 -14.34 17.23
CA LYS A 25 3.39 -14.99 17.26
C LYS A 25 2.83 -15.28 15.87
N TYR A 26 3.03 -14.38 14.89
CA TYR A 26 2.63 -14.65 13.52
C TYR A 26 3.46 -15.77 12.90
N ILE A 27 4.76 -15.82 13.18
CA ILE A 27 5.63 -16.93 12.75
C ILE A 27 5.12 -18.25 13.33
N ASP A 28 4.84 -18.32 14.63
CA ASP A 28 4.30 -19.50 15.31
C ASP A 28 2.98 -19.98 14.70
N VAL A 29 2.09 -19.04 14.36
CA VAL A 29 0.82 -19.36 13.68
C VAL A 29 1.07 -20.01 12.33
N VAL A 30 1.98 -19.46 11.52
CA VAL A 30 2.31 -20.01 10.20
C VAL A 30 3.00 -21.37 10.36
N GLU A 31 3.95 -21.50 11.27
CA GLU A 31 4.66 -22.76 11.55
C GLU A 31 3.68 -23.86 11.97
N SER A 32 2.70 -23.54 12.80
CA SER A 32 1.66 -24.50 13.21
C SER A 32 0.79 -25.02 12.05
N VAL A 33 0.64 -24.24 10.99
CA VAL A 33 -0.11 -24.60 9.79
C VAL A 33 0.78 -25.32 8.78
N ASN A 34 1.98 -24.78 8.52
CA ASN A 34 2.95 -25.31 7.58
C ASN A 34 4.37 -24.81 7.93
N SER A 35 5.16 -25.67 8.63
CA SER A 35 6.52 -25.32 9.07
C SER A 35 7.46 -25.02 7.90
N PHE A 36 7.24 -25.66 6.74
CA PHE A 36 8.06 -25.44 5.53
C PHE A 36 8.07 -23.95 5.10
N LEU A 37 6.97 -23.22 5.26
CA LEU A 37 6.90 -21.81 4.90
C LEU A 37 7.79 -20.92 5.80
N VAL A 38 8.05 -21.34 7.03
CA VAL A 38 8.92 -20.64 7.95
C VAL A 38 10.38 -21.05 7.74
N GLU A 39 10.65 -22.36 7.74
CA GLU A 39 11.99 -22.92 7.65
C GLU A 39 12.74 -22.50 6.36
N ASN A 40 12.03 -22.39 5.24
CA ASN A 40 12.62 -21.96 3.98
C ASN A 40 12.84 -20.45 3.86
N LEU A 41 12.25 -19.66 4.73
CA LEU A 41 12.22 -18.21 4.60
C LEU A 41 13.06 -17.52 5.68
N ILE A 42 12.93 -17.95 6.94
CA ILE A 42 13.50 -17.30 8.12
C ILE A 42 14.51 -18.25 8.80
N PRO A 43 15.70 -17.77 9.16
CA PRO A 43 16.20 -16.39 8.98
C PRO A 43 16.96 -16.16 7.67
N ASP A 44 17.17 -17.18 6.84
CA ASP A 44 18.19 -17.22 5.80
C ASP A 44 17.89 -16.31 4.60
N ILE A 45 16.62 -16.16 4.23
CA ILE A 45 16.19 -15.33 3.09
C ILE A 45 15.74 -13.96 3.58
N ILE A 46 14.89 -13.91 4.62
CA ILE A 46 14.48 -12.67 5.26
C ILE A 46 14.64 -12.77 6.79
N SER A 47 15.10 -11.70 7.40
CA SER A 47 15.18 -11.61 8.85
C SER A 47 13.80 -11.32 9.47
N VAL A 48 13.66 -11.57 10.78
CA VAL A 48 12.46 -11.16 11.53
C VAL A 48 12.23 -9.65 11.46
N ALA A 49 13.34 -8.87 11.39
CA ALA A 49 13.25 -7.41 11.19
C ALA A 49 12.66 -7.04 9.83
N ASP A 50 13.06 -7.76 8.77
CA ASP A 50 12.50 -7.56 7.43
C ASP A 50 11.03 -7.93 7.37
N LEU A 51 10.66 -9.06 7.98
CA LEU A 51 9.25 -9.47 8.10
C LEU A 51 8.44 -8.40 8.83
N ARG A 52 8.93 -7.91 9.97
CA ARG A 52 8.28 -6.80 10.70
C ARG A 52 8.09 -5.58 9.82
N TYR A 53 9.13 -5.16 9.08
CA TYR A 53 9.06 -4.04 8.15
C TYR A 53 7.99 -4.24 7.06
N ILE A 54 7.92 -5.44 6.47
CA ILE A 54 6.92 -5.77 5.45
C ILE A 54 5.51 -5.69 6.04
N LEU A 55 5.27 -6.32 7.19
CA LEU A 55 3.95 -6.33 7.82
C LEU A 55 3.51 -4.93 8.25
N THR A 56 4.41 -4.12 8.85
CA THR A 56 4.10 -2.73 9.21
C THR A 56 3.80 -1.88 7.97
N SER A 57 4.54 -2.06 6.88
CA SER A 57 4.30 -1.35 5.62
C SER A 57 2.92 -1.69 5.03
N LEU A 58 2.52 -2.96 5.06
CA LEU A 58 1.18 -3.36 4.63
C LEU A 58 0.08 -2.71 5.49
N ILE A 59 0.24 -2.73 6.82
CA ILE A 59 -0.76 -2.15 7.74
C ILE A 59 -0.85 -0.63 7.57
N ARG A 60 0.27 0.07 7.40
CA ARG A 60 0.30 1.52 7.13
C ARG A 60 -0.54 1.90 5.91
N GLU A 61 -0.52 1.06 4.90
CA GLU A 61 -1.31 1.25 3.70
C GLU A 61 -2.70 0.59 3.79
N HIS A 62 -3.18 0.33 5.01
CA HIS A 62 -4.49 -0.26 5.29
C HIS A 62 -4.69 -1.65 4.67
N VAL A 63 -3.62 -2.39 4.38
CA VAL A 63 -3.70 -3.77 3.90
C VAL A 63 -3.83 -4.71 5.09
N SER A 64 -4.85 -5.56 5.07
CA SER A 64 -5.07 -6.54 6.12
C SER A 64 -4.07 -7.68 6.05
N ILE A 65 -3.39 -7.96 7.16
CA ILE A 65 -2.47 -9.08 7.32
C ILE A 65 -3.12 -10.34 7.91
N LYS A 66 -4.46 -10.38 8.01
CA LYS A 66 -5.19 -11.53 8.59
C LYS A 66 -4.88 -12.84 7.89
N ASN A 67 -4.64 -12.82 6.59
CA ASN A 67 -4.26 -14.00 5.81
C ASN A 67 -2.73 -14.18 5.83
N ILE A 68 -2.17 -14.28 7.03
CA ILE A 68 -0.71 -14.33 7.23
C ILE A 68 -0.07 -15.53 6.51
N VAL A 69 -0.73 -16.67 6.48
CA VAL A 69 -0.22 -17.87 5.79
C VAL A 69 -0.02 -17.59 4.30
N TYR A 70 -1.00 -16.95 3.65
CA TYR A 70 -0.88 -16.57 2.24
C TYR A 70 0.23 -15.54 2.00
N ILE A 71 0.43 -14.60 2.94
CA ILE A 71 1.55 -13.66 2.86
C ILE A 71 2.89 -14.42 2.91
N PHE A 72 3.03 -15.42 3.78
CA PHE A 72 4.24 -16.26 3.84
C PHE A 72 4.44 -17.10 2.58
N GLU A 73 3.37 -17.63 1.97
CA GLU A 73 3.46 -18.29 0.67
C GLU A 73 4.04 -17.34 -0.39
N LYS A 74 3.54 -16.11 -0.45
CA LYS A 74 4.04 -15.11 -1.41
C LYS A 74 5.45 -14.61 -1.08
N LEU A 75 5.83 -14.54 0.18
CA LEU A 75 7.20 -14.28 0.57
C LEU A 75 8.14 -15.39 0.09
N ASN A 76 7.76 -16.66 0.26
CA ASN A 76 8.52 -17.79 -0.28
C ASN A 76 8.65 -17.74 -1.80
N ASP A 77 7.59 -17.33 -2.51
CA ASP A 77 7.60 -17.23 -3.98
C ASP A 77 8.56 -16.13 -4.49
N TYR A 78 8.75 -15.06 -3.74
CA TYR A 78 9.38 -13.83 -4.28
C TYR A 78 10.65 -13.38 -3.58
N ALA A 79 10.87 -13.75 -2.30
CA ALA A 79 11.92 -13.12 -1.48
C ALA A 79 13.34 -13.44 -1.95
N ALA A 80 13.57 -14.63 -2.50
CA ALA A 80 14.88 -15.02 -2.98
C ALA A 80 15.39 -14.18 -4.17
N ASP A 81 14.46 -13.71 -5.01
CA ASP A 81 14.78 -13.07 -6.30
C ASP A 81 14.40 -11.57 -6.34
N SER A 82 14.02 -10.98 -5.20
CA SER A 82 13.51 -9.61 -5.17
C SER A 82 14.19 -8.73 -4.14
N PRO A 83 14.60 -7.51 -4.49
CA PRO A 83 14.94 -6.49 -3.50
C PRO A 83 13.76 -6.23 -2.55
N LYS A 84 14.04 -5.84 -1.30
CA LYS A 84 13.00 -5.63 -0.27
C LYS A 84 11.92 -4.63 -0.68
N ALA A 85 12.31 -3.55 -1.36
CA ALA A 85 11.35 -2.55 -1.86
C ALA A 85 10.37 -3.14 -2.88
N ASP A 86 10.84 -4.00 -3.77
CA ASP A 86 10.01 -4.69 -4.76
C ASP A 86 9.14 -5.79 -4.14
N LEU A 87 9.59 -6.38 -3.04
CA LEU A 87 8.88 -7.45 -2.37
C LEU A 87 7.51 -6.99 -1.85
N ILE A 88 7.43 -5.81 -1.21
CA ILE A 88 6.15 -5.24 -0.76
C ILE A 88 5.22 -5.00 -1.94
N LYS A 89 5.73 -4.48 -3.06
CA LYS A 89 4.98 -4.26 -4.29
C LYS A 89 4.41 -5.59 -4.83
N ARG A 90 5.23 -6.66 -4.91
CA ARG A 90 4.80 -7.99 -5.38
C ARG A 90 3.77 -8.62 -4.45
N ILE A 91 3.94 -8.51 -3.13
CA ILE A 91 2.96 -9.01 -2.15
C ILE A 91 1.64 -8.26 -2.32
N ARG A 92 1.66 -6.95 -2.49
CA ARG A 92 0.44 -6.16 -2.71
C ARG A 92 -0.28 -6.57 -4.00
N LEU A 93 0.45 -6.82 -5.10
CA LEU A 93 -0.12 -7.34 -6.33
C LEU A 93 -0.81 -8.69 -6.10
N ALA A 94 -0.18 -9.61 -5.38
CA ALA A 94 -0.77 -10.90 -5.04
C ALA A 94 -2.01 -10.77 -4.13
N LEU A 95 -2.06 -9.75 -3.27
CA LEU A 95 -3.19 -9.41 -2.42
C LEU A 95 -4.23 -8.50 -3.10
N GLY A 96 -4.05 -8.13 -4.36
CA GLY A 96 -4.83 -7.13 -5.07
C GLY A 96 -6.34 -7.34 -4.96
N ARG A 97 -6.82 -8.58 -5.15
CA ARG A 97 -8.24 -8.92 -4.97
C ARG A 97 -8.74 -8.63 -3.55
N GLN A 98 -7.94 -8.98 -2.52
CA GLN A 98 -8.28 -8.74 -1.11
C GLN A 98 -8.27 -7.23 -0.81
N ILE A 99 -7.26 -6.52 -1.29
CA ILE A 99 -7.13 -5.07 -1.12
C ILE A 99 -8.32 -4.34 -1.74
N CYS A 100 -8.62 -4.66 -2.99
CA CYS A 100 -9.62 -3.94 -3.78
C CYS A 100 -11.06 -4.24 -3.34
N LYS A 101 -11.32 -5.42 -2.78
CA LYS A 101 -12.67 -5.84 -2.33
C LYS A 101 -13.35 -4.84 -1.39
N LYS A 102 -12.59 -4.12 -0.56
CA LYS A 102 -13.17 -3.13 0.39
C LYS A 102 -13.48 -1.78 -0.25
N TYR A 103 -13.08 -1.57 -1.51
CA TYR A 103 -13.22 -0.30 -2.20
C TYR A 103 -14.27 -0.30 -3.30
N ILE A 104 -14.89 -1.46 -3.58
CA ILE A 104 -16.00 -1.55 -4.53
C ILE A 104 -17.27 -0.91 -3.95
N ASN A 105 -18.04 -0.28 -4.82
CA ASN A 105 -19.39 0.23 -4.51
C ASN A 105 -20.44 -0.91 -4.55
N SER A 106 -21.71 -0.56 -4.41
CA SER A 106 -22.84 -1.51 -4.48
C SER A 106 -22.96 -2.23 -5.82
N GLU A 107 -22.41 -1.68 -6.88
CA GLU A 107 -22.40 -2.25 -8.24
C GLU A 107 -21.14 -3.11 -8.50
N GLY A 108 -20.25 -3.24 -7.53
CA GLY A 108 -19.01 -3.98 -7.65
C GLY A 108 -17.91 -3.23 -8.41
N VAL A 109 -18.04 -1.91 -8.56
CA VAL A 109 -17.12 -1.03 -9.31
C VAL A 109 -16.24 -0.23 -8.35
N ILE A 110 -15.00 -0.01 -8.72
CA ILE A 110 -14.10 0.94 -8.02
C ILE A 110 -14.18 2.30 -8.72
N SER A 111 -14.86 3.25 -8.07
CA SER A 111 -14.89 4.64 -8.54
C SER A 111 -13.71 5.40 -7.95
N ALA A 112 -12.85 5.97 -8.79
CA ALA A 112 -11.59 6.59 -8.39
C ALA A 112 -11.23 7.81 -9.25
N PHE A 113 -10.36 8.65 -8.74
CA PHE A 113 -9.61 9.61 -9.53
C PHE A 113 -8.42 8.91 -10.19
N GLU A 114 -7.94 9.42 -11.31
CA GLU A 114 -6.72 8.94 -11.96
C GLU A 114 -5.73 10.09 -12.08
N ILE A 115 -4.46 9.81 -11.85
CA ILE A 115 -3.40 10.80 -12.06
C ILE A 115 -3.23 11.05 -13.55
N SER A 116 -3.16 12.33 -13.96
CA SER A 116 -2.94 12.67 -15.37
C SER A 116 -1.46 12.56 -15.75
N GLU A 117 -1.17 12.23 -17.00
CA GLU A 117 0.20 12.23 -17.54
C GLU A 117 0.90 13.56 -17.28
N LYS A 118 0.20 14.68 -17.49
CA LYS A 118 0.74 16.01 -17.21
C LYS A 118 1.18 16.19 -15.76
N THR A 119 0.49 15.57 -14.81
CA THR A 119 0.87 15.62 -13.40
C THR A 119 2.09 14.71 -13.16
N LEU A 120 2.17 13.55 -13.83
CA LEU A 120 3.34 12.66 -13.77
C LEU A 120 4.59 13.31 -14.38
N ASP A 121 4.48 14.01 -15.48
CA ASP A 121 5.60 14.71 -16.12
C ASP A 121 6.27 15.76 -15.21
N THR A 122 5.53 16.28 -14.20
CA THR A 122 6.12 17.18 -13.22
C THR A 122 7.04 16.49 -12.23
N PHE A 123 7.02 15.16 -12.17
CA PHE A 123 7.99 14.38 -11.38
C PHE A 123 9.37 14.25 -12.05
N GLY A 124 9.48 14.61 -13.34
CA GLY A 124 10.71 14.66 -14.11
C GLY A 124 11.40 13.32 -14.37
N PRO A 125 12.14 13.22 -15.48
CA PRO A 125 12.98 12.06 -15.78
C PRO A 125 14.31 12.02 -15.00
N ASP A 126 14.53 12.93 -14.04
CA ASP A 126 15.76 12.97 -13.21
C ASP A 126 15.74 11.93 -12.08
N ALA A 127 14.92 10.91 -12.22
CA ALA A 127 14.93 9.71 -11.41
C ALA A 127 16.02 8.72 -11.84
N ASP A 128 17.13 9.22 -12.35
CA ASP A 128 18.32 8.43 -12.62
C ASP A 128 19.08 8.21 -11.33
N GLU A 129 19.16 6.94 -10.96
CA GLU A 129 20.13 6.27 -10.09
C GLU A 129 20.06 6.51 -8.59
N GLU A 130 19.71 5.40 -7.92
CA GLU A 130 20.18 4.96 -6.60
C GLU A 130 20.17 5.99 -5.44
N ASP A 131 19.37 5.67 -4.47
CA ASP A 131 19.48 6.02 -3.04
C ASP A 131 18.77 7.24 -2.46
N ASP A 132 18.06 8.12 -3.14
CA ASP A 132 17.36 9.20 -2.41
C ASP A 132 16.03 9.69 -3.05
N TYR A 133 15.20 8.77 -3.49
CA TYR A 133 13.89 9.09 -4.09
C TYR A 133 12.93 9.88 -3.17
N ILE A 134 13.20 9.92 -1.88
CA ILE A 134 12.28 10.49 -0.89
C ILE A 134 12.53 11.99 -0.64
N VAL A 135 13.70 12.50 -0.94
CA VAL A 135 14.15 13.81 -0.42
C VAL A 135 13.85 15.00 -1.33
N ARG A 136 13.50 14.83 -2.59
CA ARG A 136 13.32 15.96 -3.53
C ARG A 136 11.90 16.24 -3.99
N ILE A 137 10.90 15.57 -3.46
CA ILE A 137 9.54 15.94 -3.80
C ILE A 137 9.15 17.12 -2.93
N ASP A 138 9.06 18.26 -3.56
CA ASP A 138 8.66 19.51 -2.98
C ASP A 138 7.35 19.36 -2.20
N SER A 139 7.40 19.66 -0.92
CA SER A 139 6.20 19.65 -0.06
C SER A 139 5.07 20.50 -0.66
N ALA A 140 5.43 21.54 -1.42
CA ALA A 140 4.48 22.38 -2.13
C ALA A 140 3.73 21.63 -3.26
N PHE A 141 4.38 20.67 -3.91
CA PHE A 141 3.70 19.82 -4.89
C PHE A 141 2.69 18.90 -4.21
N ALA A 142 3.09 18.23 -3.13
CA ALA A 142 2.21 17.34 -2.38
C ALA A 142 0.99 18.09 -1.83
N GLU A 143 1.18 19.30 -1.30
CA GLU A 143 0.09 20.15 -0.81
C GLU A 143 -0.86 20.58 -1.92
N LYS A 144 -0.34 20.99 -3.08
CA LYS A 144 -1.16 21.35 -4.25
C LYS A 144 -1.96 20.17 -4.76
N LEU A 145 -1.34 19.00 -4.84
CA LEU A 145 -2.00 17.77 -5.28
C LEU A 145 -3.11 17.37 -4.30
N ALA A 146 -2.83 17.36 -3.01
CA ALA A 146 -3.81 17.09 -1.96
C ALA A 146 -4.99 18.07 -2.01
N SER A 147 -4.70 19.37 -2.18
CA SER A 147 -5.73 20.40 -2.33
C SER A 147 -6.60 20.18 -3.56
N LYS A 148 -6.02 19.76 -4.69
CA LYS A 148 -6.75 19.43 -5.92
C LYS A 148 -7.66 18.22 -5.71
N ILE A 149 -7.17 17.16 -5.05
CA ILE A 149 -7.95 15.98 -4.68
C ILE A 149 -9.12 16.37 -3.77
N LEU A 150 -8.87 17.16 -2.72
CA LEU A 150 -9.91 17.61 -1.79
C LEU A 150 -10.99 18.44 -2.48
N LYS A 151 -10.60 19.35 -3.39
CA LYS A 151 -11.55 20.15 -4.15
C LYS A 151 -12.46 19.28 -5.01
N LYS A 152 -11.89 18.31 -5.72
CA LYS A 152 -12.66 17.37 -6.54
C LYS A 152 -13.49 16.43 -5.68
N SER A 153 -12.98 15.96 -4.57
CA SER A 153 -13.74 15.13 -3.62
C SER A 153 -14.99 15.83 -3.11
N LYS A 154 -14.89 17.13 -2.79
CA LYS A 154 -16.05 17.96 -2.43
C LYS A 154 -17.02 18.12 -3.59
N GLN A 155 -16.54 18.33 -4.82
CA GLN A 155 -17.35 18.49 -6.01
C GLN A 155 -18.20 17.25 -6.32
N TYR A 156 -17.64 16.05 -6.07
CA TYR A 156 -18.28 14.76 -6.37
C TYR A 156 -18.85 14.06 -5.12
N ASP A 157 -18.89 14.73 -3.97
CA ASP A 157 -19.35 14.21 -2.67
C ASP A 157 -18.63 12.91 -2.24
N ILE A 158 -17.32 12.85 -2.45
CA ILE A 158 -16.49 11.70 -2.12
C ILE A 158 -15.83 11.92 -0.77
N LYS A 159 -16.14 11.07 0.21
CA LYS A 159 -15.56 11.14 1.57
C LYS A 159 -14.17 10.53 1.68
N SER A 160 -13.96 9.41 1.01
CA SER A 160 -12.68 8.66 1.03
C SER A 160 -12.16 8.53 -0.39
N PRO A 161 -11.33 9.50 -0.85
CA PRO A 161 -10.84 9.52 -2.22
C PRO A 161 -9.92 8.35 -2.51
N LYS A 162 -10.08 7.78 -3.69
CA LYS A 162 -9.20 6.76 -4.26
C LYS A 162 -8.49 7.39 -5.44
N LEU A 163 -7.17 7.21 -5.50
CA LEU A 163 -6.33 7.69 -6.59
C LEU A 163 -5.67 6.50 -7.28
N ILE A 164 -5.82 6.42 -8.58
CA ILE A 164 -5.12 5.45 -9.42
C ILE A 164 -3.89 6.12 -10.01
N VAL A 165 -2.75 5.46 -9.84
CA VAL A 165 -1.45 5.88 -10.33
C VAL A 165 -0.72 4.69 -10.95
N PRO A 166 0.31 4.90 -11.79
CA PRO A 166 1.18 3.81 -12.23
C PRO A 166 1.83 3.08 -11.05
N LEU A 167 2.02 1.77 -11.20
CA LEU A 167 2.49 0.90 -10.12
C LEU A 167 3.81 1.35 -9.49
N GLU A 168 4.74 1.81 -10.32
CA GLU A 168 6.07 2.31 -9.91
C GLU A 168 5.98 3.54 -8.99
N TYR A 169 4.99 4.39 -9.17
CA TYR A 169 4.79 5.60 -8.36
C TYR A 169 3.84 5.41 -7.19
N ARG A 170 3.17 4.27 -7.06
CA ARG A 170 2.09 4.08 -6.09
C ARG A 170 2.52 4.34 -4.64
N HIS A 171 3.65 3.76 -4.22
CA HIS A 171 4.15 3.95 -2.84
C HIS A 171 4.54 5.40 -2.58
N LEU A 172 5.18 6.03 -3.55
CA LEU A 172 5.57 7.42 -3.49
C LEU A 172 4.36 8.35 -3.30
N PHE A 173 3.34 8.20 -4.15
CA PHE A 173 2.10 8.99 -4.02
C PHE A 173 1.39 8.74 -2.69
N PHE A 174 1.38 7.51 -2.19
CA PHE A 174 0.83 7.21 -0.89
C PHE A 174 1.60 7.96 0.22
N THR A 175 2.91 7.85 0.24
CA THR A 175 3.77 8.52 1.24
C THR A 175 3.58 10.03 1.25
N LEU A 176 3.51 10.64 0.06
CA LEU A 176 3.28 12.08 -0.08
C LEU A 176 1.92 12.52 0.41
N LEU A 177 0.87 11.82 -0.03
CA LEU A 177 -0.50 12.26 0.18
C LEU A 177 -1.03 11.89 1.57
N SER A 178 -0.54 10.82 2.20
CA SER A 178 -0.97 10.39 3.54
C SER A 178 -0.72 11.43 4.63
N ASN A 179 0.27 12.30 4.44
CA ASN A 179 0.54 13.42 5.36
C ASN A 179 -0.53 14.53 5.31
N TYR A 180 -1.26 14.63 4.22
CA TYR A 180 -2.27 15.68 3.98
C TYR A 180 -3.69 15.13 3.96
N LEU A 181 -3.87 13.87 3.61
CA LEU A 181 -5.14 13.21 3.40
C LEU A 181 -5.16 11.87 4.15
N SER A 182 -5.67 11.88 5.39
CA SER A 182 -5.70 10.68 6.25
C SER A 182 -6.46 9.48 5.67
N ASP A 183 -7.46 9.75 4.82
CA ASP A 183 -8.34 8.72 4.26
C ASP A 183 -8.07 8.45 2.77
N ILE A 184 -6.90 8.89 2.26
CA ILE A 184 -6.51 8.62 0.87
C ILE A 184 -6.21 7.14 0.67
N THR A 185 -6.70 6.60 -0.42
CA THR A 185 -6.31 5.28 -0.92
C THR A 185 -5.60 5.43 -2.25
N VAL A 186 -4.38 4.93 -2.35
CA VAL A 186 -3.61 4.93 -3.60
C VAL A 186 -3.50 3.50 -4.11
N LEU A 187 -3.98 3.27 -5.32
CA LEU A 187 -4.00 1.98 -6.00
C LEU A 187 -3.32 2.09 -7.36
N SER A 188 -2.88 0.96 -7.89
CA SER A 188 -2.49 0.85 -9.29
C SER A 188 -3.51 0.01 -10.07
N ARG A 189 -3.50 0.17 -11.41
CA ARG A 189 -4.34 -0.65 -12.28
C ARG A 189 -3.98 -2.12 -12.19
N GLU A 190 -2.69 -2.43 -11.97
CA GLU A 190 -2.16 -3.78 -11.83
C GLU A 190 -2.64 -4.45 -10.54
N GLU A 191 -2.75 -3.71 -9.42
CA GLU A 191 -3.32 -4.23 -8.16
C GLU A 191 -4.82 -4.53 -8.31
N ILE A 192 -5.55 -3.72 -9.07
CA ILE A 192 -6.97 -3.96 -9.35
C ILE A 192 -7.12 -5.13 -10.32
N GLY A 193 -6.25 -5.20 -11.33
CA GLY A 193 -6.22 -6.24 -12.34
C GLY A 193 -7.57 -6.42 -13.05
N CYS A 194 -7.92 -7.67 -13.34
CA CYS A 194 -9.22 -8.03 -13.93
C CYS A 194 -10.31 -8.33 -12.87
N HIS A 195 -10.02 -8.12 -11.58
CA HIS A 195 -10.92 -8.52 -10.51
C HIS A 195 -12.15 -7.61 -10.39
N TYR A 196 -11.97 -6.31 -10.66
CA TYR A 196 -13.03 -5.32 -10.50
C TYR A 196 -12.98 -4.29 -11.63
N PRO A 197 -14.13 -3.87 -12.18
CA PRO A 197 -14.19 -2.77 -13.12
C PRO A 197 -13.84 -1.45 -12.41
N ILE A 198 -13.25 -0.55 -13.19
CA ILE A 198 -12.83 0.78 -12.72
C ILE A 198 -13.69 1.84 -13.41
N GLU A 199 -14.20 2.77 -12.64
CA GLU A 199 -14.83 3.99 -13.10
C GLU A 199 -13.96 5.18 -12.74
N ILE A 200 -13.44 5.87 -13.75
CA ILE A 200 -12.66 7.10 -13.55
C ILE A 200 -13.63 8.28 -13.43
N ILE A 201 -13.70 8.84 -12.22
CA ILE A 201 -14.57 9.99 -11.93
C ILE A 201 -14.00 11.26 -12.57
N SER A 202 -12.70 11.45 -12.47
CA SER A 202 -12.00 12.60 -13.05
C SER A 202 -10.47 12.40 -12.97
N GLU A 203 -9.74 13.07 -13.84
CA GLU A 203 -8.27 13.16 -13.77
C GLU A 203 -7.81 14.22 -12.77
N ILE A 204 -6.66 13.93 -12.15
CA ILE A 204 -5.97 14.81 -11.19
C ILE A 204 -4.68 15.34 -11.80
#